data_a4e5c2a24324e1ca346671f66e4ae0e1
#
_entry.id   a4e5c2a24324e1ca346671f66e4ae0e1
#
_cell.length_a   1.000
_cell.length_b   1.000
_cell.length_c   1.000
_cell.angle_alpha   90.00
_cell.angle_beta   90.00
_cell.angle_gamma   90.00
#
_symmetry.space_group_name_H-M   'P 1'
#
loop_
_entity.id
_entity.type
_entity.pdbx_description
1 polymer ?
#
loop_
_entity_poly.entity_id
_entity_poly.type
_entity_poly.pdbx_seq_one_letter_code
_entity_poly.pdbx_strand_id
1 'polypeptide(L)'
;MKNYLEIKDLSYSIQNELILNDISFNIKNQGDIVCVLGPSGIGKTTILRSIAGLRKINKGTVILNDKILTDKNNFVEPEDRNIALSFQENALFPHYTVEENIKFGIKRSLFCSKNKNGPLKYSMDDLLDLFFITELKKKYPHEISAGQSQRVCLVRSIIHNPDLLLLDEPFSNLDQNLKEKVQENLKQIIKTCKITTIVVTHDKYEAFYLGDYCGILLNKKIVQFDSPYNIHHIPNSQEIVEFFNRGVLVPATVQSYDTLFNEDLGEIKGKLIKNFQSGEKVNLLIQPEDLEHDDSSKLKFQVIDKKFRGT
;
A
#
# COMPACT_ATOMS: atom_id res chain seq x y z
N MET A 1 -9.72 -21.69 2.06
CA MET A 1 -8.32 -21.47 1.61
C MET A 1 -7.54 -20.84 2.75
N LYS A 2 -6.29 -21.21 2.93
CA LYS A 2 -5.42 -20.70 4.00
C LYS A 2 -4.77 -19.41 3.56
N ASN A 3 -4.74 -18.38 4.42
CA ASN A 3 -4.10 -17.12 4.11
C ASN A 3 -2.57 -17.23 4.31
N TYR A 4 -1.78 -16.59 3.45
CA TYR A 4 -0.33 -16.52 3.60
C TYR A 4 0.08 -15.56 4.73
N LEU A 5 -0.56 -14.37 4.79
CA LEU A 5 -0.46 -13.46 5.94
C LEU A 5 -1.87 -13.18 6.47
N GLU A 6 -2.03 -13.22 7.78
CA GLU A 6 -3.27 -12.87 8.45
C GLU A 6 -3.01 -11.91 9.61
N ILE A 7 -3.68 -10.78 9.58
CA ILE A 7 -3.67 -9.78 10.65
C ILE A 7 -5.09 -9.68 11.17
N LYS A 8 -5.27 -9.91 12.47
CA LYS A 8 -6.58 -9.88 13.15
C LYS A 8 -6.53 -8.92 14.32
N ASP A 9 -7.48 -7.98 14.37
CA ASP A 9 -7.79 -7.08 15.48
C ASP A 9 -6.55 -6.38 16.06
N LEU A 10 -5.55 -6.08 15.22
CA LEU A 10 -4.31 -5.47 15.65
C LEU A 10 -4.60 -4.05 16.15
N SER A 11 -4.35 -3.83 17.44
CA SER A 11 -4.47 -2.53 18.09
C SER A 11 -3.16 -2.15 18.77
N TYR A 12 -2.81 -0.86 18.67
CA TYR A 12 -1.59 -0.31 19.23
C TYR A 12 -1.82 1.06 19.84
N SER A 13 -1.31 1.27 21.05
CA SER A 13 -1.38 2.55 21.78
C SER A 13 0.00 2.95 22.29
N ILE A 14 0.25 4.26 22.35
CA ILE A 14 1.41 4.87 22.98
C ILE A 14 0.90 5.78 24.09
N GLN A 15 1.39 5.62 25.33
CA GLN A 15 1.02 6.47 26.47
C GLN A 15 -0.51 6.67 26.62
N ASN A 16 -1.27 5.58 26.43
CA ASN A 16 -2.75 5.55 26.43
C ASN A 16 -3.41 6.23 25.21
N GLU A 17 -2.66 6.79 24.27
CA GLU A 17 -3.21 7.27 23.02
C GLU A 17 -3.30 6.11 22.01
N LEU A 18 -4.51 5.82 21.53
CA LEU A 18 -4.76 4.79 20.53
C LEU A 18 -4.24 5.27 19.16
N ILE A 19 -3.32 4.52 18.57
CA ILE A 19 -2.73 4.81 17.24
C ILE A 19 -3.37 3.94 16.16
N LEU A 20 -3.57 2.64 16.46
CA LEU A 20 -4.22 1.67 15.56
C LEU A 20 -5.35 1.00 16.31
N ASN A 21 -6.49 0.83 15.66
CA ASN A 21 -7.71 0.28 16.25
C ASN A 21 -8.28 -0.85 15.39
N ASP A 22 -8.17 -2.09 15.88
CA ASP A 22 -8.74 -3.30 15.28
C ASP A 22 -8.42 -3.46 13.78
N ILE A 23 -7.14 -3.26 13.42
CA ILE A 23 -6.66 -3.44 12.04
C ILE A 23 -6.75 -4.93 11.69
N SER A 24 -7.52 -5.25 10.65
CA SER A 24 -7.68 -6.61 10.16
C SER A 24 -7.64 -6.65 8.63
N PHE A 25 -6.78 -7.48 8.07
CA PHE A 25 -6.73 -7.83 6.65
C PHE A 25 -5.92 -9.10 6.41
N ASN A 26 -6.07 -9.69 5.23
CA ASN A 26 -5.41 -10.95 4.88
C ASN A 26 -4.76 -10.86 3.50
N ILE A 27 -3.59 -11.48 3.35
CA ILE A 27 -2.97 -11.77 2.06
C ILE A 27 -3.16 -13.25 1.77
N LYS A 28 -3.82 -13.57 0.66
CA LYS A 28 -4.20 -14.96 0.35
C LYS A 28 -3.03 -15.74 -0.24
N ASN A 29 -2.33 -15.14 -1.20
CA ASN A 29 -1.31 -15.85 -1.95
C ASN A 29 0.09 -15.30 -1.65
N GLN A 30 1.07 -16.17 -1.65
CA GLN A 30 2.47 -15.76 -1.63
C GLN A 30 2.80 -14.98 -2.92
N GLY A 31 3.48 -13.83 -2.77
CA GLY A 31 3.82 -12.94 -3.88
C GLY A 31 2.75 -11.89 -4.20
N ASP A 32 1.64 -11.84 -3.45
CA ASP A 32 0.70 -10.73 -3.55
C ASP A 32 1.30 -9.46 -2.92
N ILE A 33 0.99 -8.32 -3.52
CA ILE A 33 1.37 -6.99 -3.05
C ILE A 33 0.13 -6.32 -2.45
N VAL A 34 0.23 -5.93 -1.20
CA VAL A 34 -0.79 -5.12 -0.51
C VAL A 34 -0.26 -3.71 -0.32
N CYS A 35 -1.02 -2.71 -0.74
CA CYS A 35 -0.71 -1.32 -0.49
C CYS A 35 -1.63 -0.76 0.60
N VAL A 36 -1.07 -0.12 1.63
CA VAL A 36 -1.84 0.58 2.67
C VAL A 36 -1.73 2.08 2.43
N LEU A 37 -2.86 2.68 2.06
CA LEU A 37 -3.03 4.10 1.79
C LEU A 37 -3.61 4.82 3.01
N GLY A 38 -3.20 6.06 3.22
CA GLY A 38 -3.78 6.92 4.25
C GLY A 38 -3.00 8.23 4.40
N PRO A 39 -3.54 9.22 5.11
CA PRO A 39 -2.86 10.48 5.38
C PRO A 39 -1.52 10.28 6.11
N SER A 40 -0.65 11.29 6.04
CA SER A 40 0.60 11.29 6.82
C SER A 40 0.28 11.29 8.32
N GLY A 41 1.06 10.54 9.11
CA GLY A 41 0.87 10.47 10.56
C GLY A 41 -0.25 9.55 11.06
N ILE A 42 -1.07 8.94 10.19
CA ILE A 42 -2.23 8.10 10.58
C ILE A 42 -1.84 6.74 11.22
N GLY A 43 -0.58 6.34 11.19
CA GLY A 43 -0.13 5.07 11.77
C GLY A 43 0.33 4.02 10.75
N LYS A 44 0.52 4.35 9.45
CA LYS A 44 0.98 3.41 8.42
C LYS A 44 2.30 2.72 8.78
N THR A 45 3.32 3.51 9.13
CA THR A 45 4.63 3.00 9.62
C THR A 45 4.48 2.13 10.86
N THR A 46 3.52 2.46 11.74
CA THR A 46 3.24 1.68 12.95
C THR A 46 2.72 0.29 12.60
N ILE A 47 1.87 0.14 11.58
CA ILE A 47 1.44 -1.18 11.09
C ILE A 47 2.66 -2.01 10.69
N LEU A 48 3.55 -1.47 9.85
CA LEU A 48 4.75 -2.18 9.41
C LEU A 48 5.65 -2.58 10.57
N ARG A 49 5.92 -1.64 11.50
CA ARG A 49 6.76 -1.90 12.69
C ARG A 49 6.15 -2.96 13.62
N SER A 50 4.83 -3.00 13.74
CA SER A 50 4.12 -4.02 14.51
C SER A 50 4.24 -5.40 13.87
N ILE A 51 4.07 -5.50 12.55
CA ILE A 51 4.23 -6.76 11.80
C ILE A 51 5.69 -7.24 11.86
N ALA A 52 6.67 -6.32 11.76
CA ALA A 52 8.08 -6.64 11.87
C ALA A 52 8.53 -7.06 13.30
N GLY A 53 7.69 -6.84 14.33
CA GLY A 53 8.01 -7.11 15.73
C GLY A 53 8.80 -6.00 16.43
N LEU A 54 8.97 -4.85 15.79
CA LEU A 54 9.65 -3.68 16.37
C LEU A 54 8.74 -2.90 17.33
N ARG A 55 7.46 -3.21 17.36
CA ARG A 55 6.44 -2.67 18.27
C ARG A 55 5.60 -3.81 18.80
N LYS A 56 5.53 -3.95 20.14
CA LYS A 56 4.62 -4.90 20.78
C LYS A 56 3.19 -4.35 20.68
N ILE A 57 2.29 -5.11 20.07
CA ILE A 57 0.88 -4.75 19.97
C ILE A 57 0.16 -4.96 21.30
N ASN A 58 -0.87 -4.15 21.57
CA ASN A 58 -1.68 -4.29 22.78
C ASN A 58 -2.71 -5.42 22.65
N LYS A 59 -3.23 -5.62 21.43
CA LYS A 59 -4.25 -6.64 21.10
C LYS A 59 -4.07 -7.09 19.67
N GLY A 60 -4.51 -8.28 19.35
CA GLY A 60 -4.56 -8.83 17.99
C GLY A 60 -3.58 -9.95 17.75
N THR A 61 -3.58 -10.43 16.52
CA THR A 61 -2.75 -11.57 16.09
C THR A 61 -2.13 -11.29 14.74
N VAL A 62 -0.86 -11.68 14.57
CA VAL A 62 -0.13 -11.66 13.29
C VAL A 62 0.34 -13.07 12.99
N ILE A 63 -0.11 -13.63 11.89
CA ILE A 63 0.24 -14.99 11.42
C ILE A 63 0.86 -14.86 10.02
N LEU A 64 2.03 -15.43 9.83
CA LEU A 64 2.72 -15.48 8.53
C LEU A 64 3.06 -16.94 8.21
N ASN A 65 2.59 -17.43 7.06
CA ASN A 65 2.83 -18.78 6.58
C ASN A 65 2.59 -19.82 7.70
N ASP A 66 1.40 -19.78 8.31
CA ASP A 66 0.94 -20.63 9.42
C ASP A 66 1.72 -20.49 10.75
N LYS A 67 2.71 -19.62 10.81
CA LYS A 67 3.44 -19.33 12.02
C LYS A 67 2.84 -18.11 12.73
N ILE A 68 2.42 -18.27 13.98
CA ILE A 68 2.02 -17.15 14.82
C ILE A 68 3.29 -16.35 15.16
N LEU A 69 3.36 -15.11 14.66
CA LEU A 69 4.45 -14.18 14.97
C LEU A 69 4.17 -13.38 16.23
N THR A 70 2.92 -13.04 16.45
CA THR A 70 2.47 -12.29 17.64
C THR A 70 1.04 -12.66 17.94
N ASP A 71 0.74 -12.96 19.20
CA ASP A 71 -0.60 -13.04 19.78
C ASP A 71 -0.54 -12.64 21.26
N LYS A 72 -1.58 -12.94 22.05
CA LYS A 72 -1.63 -12.65 23.48
C LYS A 72 -0.52 -13.35 24.28
N ASN A 73 -0.09 -14.54 23.83
CA ASN A 73 0.81 -15.44 24.57
C ASN A 73 2.19 -15.57 23.90
N ASN A 74 2.27 -15.26 22.60
CA ASN A 74 3.45 -15.47 21.79
C ASN A 74 3.97 -14.16 21.19
N PHE A 75 5.27 -13.99 21.23
CA PHE A 75 5.95 -12.90 20.55
C PHE A 75 7.27 -13.42 19.97
N VAL A 76 7.35 -13.48 18.65
CA VAL A 76 8.59 -13.82 17.94
C VAL A 76 9.42 -12.56 17.83
N GLU A 77 10.68 -12.59 18.27
CA GLU A 77 11.58 -11.44 18.17
C GLU A 77 11.84 -11.06 16.69
N PRO A 78 12.11 -9.77 16.39
CA PRO A 78 12.29 -9.29 15.00
C PRO A 78 13.36 -10.06 14.21
N GLU A 79 14.48 -10.44 14.86
CA GLU A 79 15.58 -11.18 14.26
C GLU A 79 15.19 -12.62 13.87
N ASP A 80 14.16 -13.19 14.51
CA ASP A 80 13.64 -14.54 14.22
C ASP A 80 12.48 -14.53 13.22
N ARG A 81 12.07 -13.35 12.77
CA ARG A 81 11.11 -13.17 11.67
C ARG A 81 11.90 -13.04 10.37
N ASN A 82 11.62 -13.89 9.38
CA ASN A 82 12.22 -13.72 8.04
C ASN A 82 11.49 -12.58 7.27
N ILE A 83 11.50 -11.38 7.89
CA ILE A 83 10.84 -10.17 7.40
C ILE A 83 11.91 -9.12 7.11
N ALA A 84 11.84 -8.51 5.93
CA ALA A 84 12.62 -7.33 5.58
C ALA A 84 11.78 -6.07 5.75
N LEU A 85 12.36 -5.04 6.35
CA LEU A 85 11.74 -3.72 6.47
C LEU A 85 12.68 -2.66 5.89
N SER A 86 12.19 -1.91 4.90
CA SER A 86 12.83 -0.69 4.40
C SER A 86 12.21 0.50 5.11
N PHE A 87 13.03 1.25 5.85
CA PHE A 87 12.61 2.44 6.57
C PHE A 87 12.63 3.67 5.67
N GLN A 88 11.76 4.64 5.96
CA GLN A 88 11.71 5.94 5.28
C GLN A 88 13.02 6.73 5.38
N GLU A 89 13.74 6.62 6.50
CA GLU A 89 14.98 7.35 6.78
C GLU A 89 16.23 6.76 6.09
N ASN A 90 16.09 5.84 5.13
CA ASN A 90 17.21 5.25 4.38
C ASN A 90 18.41 4.86 5.28
N ALA A 91 18.18 4.05 6.31
CA ALA A 91 19.16 3.67 7.31
C ALA A 91 20.29 2.80 6.72
N LEU A 92 21.21 3.40 5.97
CA LEU A 92 22.45 2.76 5.51
C LEU A 92 23.51 2.86 6.60
N PHE A 93 24.39 1.85 6.68
CA PHE A 93 25.56 1.90 7.53
C PHE A 93 26.58 2.89 6.97
N PRO A 94 26.89 4.00 7.64
CA PRO A 94 27.69 5.09 7.06
C PRO A 94 29.14 4.70 6.81
N HIS A 95 29.66 3.68 7.50
CA HIS A 95 31.02 3.15 7.40
C HIS A 95 31.16 2.00 6.40
N TYR A 96 30.08 1.62 5.73
CA TYR A 96 30.06 0.61 4.66
C TYR A 96 29.82 1.27 3.32
N THR A 97 30.48 0.76 2.28
CA THR A 97 30.14 1.08 0.87
C THR A 97 28.73 0.59 0.51
N VAL A 98 28.22 1.02 -0.63
CA VAL A 98 26.94 0.51 -1.17
C VAL A 98 26.95 -1.01 -1.28
N GLU A 99 28.03 -1.58 -1.84
CA GLU A 99 28.18 -3.03 -1.96
C GLU A 99 28.17 -3.74 -0.60
N GLU A 100 28.87 -3.22 0.38
CA GLU A 100 28.91 -3.80 1.73
C GLU A 100 27.56 -3.69 2.46
N ASN A 101 26.86 -2.56 2.28
CA ASN A 101 25.50 -2.40 2.78
C ASN A 101 24.54 -3.47 2.23
N ILE A 102 24.62 -3.76 0.93
CA ILE A 102 23.78 -4.78 0.28
C ILE A 102 24.21 -6.18 0.75
N LYS A 103 25.51 -6.46 0.79
CA LYS A 103 26.05 -7.74 1.29
C LYS A 103 25.71 -8.03 2.75
N PHE A 104 25.50 -7.01 3.56
CA PHE A 104 25.03 -7.17 4.95
C PHE A 104 23.65 -7.88 4.99
N GLY A 105 22.75 -7.57 4.04
CA GLY A 105 21.48 -8.29 3.88
C GLY A 105 21.69 -9.78 3.59
N ILE A 106 22.68 -10.14 2.74
CA ILE A 106 22.99 -11.54 2.39
C ILE A 106 23.52 -12.30 3.59
N LYS A 107 24.45 -11.72 4.38
CA LYS A 107 25.03 -12.36 5.56
C LYS A 107 23.95 -12.74 6.58
N ARG A 108 22.94 -11.91 6.77
CA ARG A 108 21.81 -12.20 7.66
C ARG A 108 21.04 -13.45 7.20
N SER A 109 20.88 -13.66 5.90
CA SER A 109 20.24 -14.87 5.33
C SER A 109 20.99 -16.15 5.67
N LEU A 110 22.33 -16.13 5.72
CA LEU A 110 23.16 -17.30 6.05
C LEU A 110 23.09 -17.66 7.54
N PHE A 111 22.85 -16.70 8.42
CA PHE A 111 22.69 -16.93 9.87
C PHE A 111 21.25 -17.26 10.26
N CYS A 112 20.26 -16.84 9.49
CA CYS A 112 18.85 -17.27 9.65
C CYS A 112 18.69 -18.66 9.02
N SER A 113 18.92 -19.72 9.80
CA SER A 113 18.75 -21.14 9.37
C SER A 113 17.32 -21.52 8.95
N LYS A 114 16.44 -20.54 8.76
CA LYS A 114 15.01 -20.70 8.46
C LYS A 114 14.58 -20.11 7.12
N ASN A 115 15.50 -19.64 6.27
CA ASN A 115 15.11 -19.16 4.93
C ASN A 115 14.72 -20.33 4.02
N LYS A 116 13.43 -20.66 4.03
CA LYS A 116 12.86 -21.75 3.22
C LYS A 116 12.80 -21.42 1.71
N ASN A 117 12.96 -20.14 1.37
CA ASN A 117 12.78 -19.68 -0.02
C ASN A 117 14.03 -19.89 -0.89
N GLY A 118 15.17 -20.29 -0.28
CA GLY A 118 16.44 -20.41 -1.02
C GLY A 118 17.01 -19.05 -1.47
N PRO A 119 18.05 -19.05 -2.32
CA PRO A 119 18.64 -17.82 -2.86
C PRO A 119 17.64 -17.12 -3.81
N LEU A 120 17.75 -15.80 -3.87
CA LEU A 120 17.01 -14.99 -4.83
C LEU A 120 17.39 -15.38 -6.26
N LYS A 121 16.46 -15.32 -7.21
CA LYS A 121 16.72 -15.59 -8.65
C LYS A 121 17.60 -14.53 -9.32
N TYR A 122 17.73 -13.35 -8.71
CA TYR A 122 18.57 -12.26 -9.21
C TYR A 122 19.86 -12.18 -8.41
N SER A 123 20.97 -12.01 -9.11
CA SER A 123 22.26 -11.70 -8.48
C SER A 123 22.27 -10.27 -7.95
N MET A 124 23.27 -9.95 -7.14
CA MET A 124 23.45 -8.56 -6.68
C MET A 124 23.68 -7.60 -7.85
N ASP A 125 24.44 -8.03 -8.86
CA ASP A 125 24.72 -7.19 -10.02
C ASP A 125 23.48 -6.95 -10.87
N ASP A 126 22.62 -7.98 -11.06
CA ASP A 126 21.31 -7.80 -11.70
C ASP A 126 20.43 -6.76 -10.98
N LEU A 127 20.41 -6.81 -9.64
CA LEU A 127 19.64 -5.86 -8.85
C LEU A 127 20.23 -4.45 -8.93
N LEU A 128 21.55 -4.29 -8.92
CA LEU A 128 22.20 -3.00 -9.07
C LEU A 128 21.84 -2.35 -10.42
N ASP A 129 21.81 -3.13 -11.49
CA ASP A 129 21.43 -2.68 -12.82
C ASP A 129 19.93 -2.31 -12.89
N LEU A 130 19.05 -3.17 -12.40
CA LEU A 130 17.60 -2.94 -12.39
C LEU A 130 17.19 -1.71 -11.57
N PHE A 131 17.97 -1.38 -10.53
CA PHE A 131 17.73 -0.20 -9.70
C PHE A 131 18.60 1.01 -10.10
N PHE A 132 19.35 0.94 -11.21
CA PHE A 132 20.18 2.03 -11.76
C PHE A 132 21.17 2.58 -10.73
N ILE A 133 21.93 1.70 -10.07
CA ILE A 133 22.91 2.05 -9.01
C ILE A 133 24.25 1.30 -9.16
N THR A 134 24.54 0.70 -10.32
CA THR A 134 25.74 -0.10 -10.56
C THR A 134 27.01 0.70 -10.34
N GLU A 135 27.03 1.96 -10.82
CA GLU A 135 28.16 2.88 -10.67
C GLU A 135 28.41 3.34 -9.22
N LEU A 136 27.45 3.09 -8.31
CA LEU A 136 27.56 3.49 -6.91
C LEU A 136 28.21 2.43 -6.02
N LYS A 137 28.51 1.26 -6.55
CA LYS A 137 28.95 0.05 -5.82
C LYS A 137 30.04 0.31 -4.78
N LYS A 138 31.03 1.16 -5.12
CA LYS A 138 32.18 1.50 -4.25
C LYS A 138 32.01 2.79 -3.45
N LYS A 139 30.91 3.52 -3.61
CA LYS A 139 30.64 4.77 -2.89
C LYS A 139 30.11 4.52 -1.49
N TYR A 140 30.34 5.48 -0.61
CA TYR A 140 29.78 5.50 0.73
C TYR A 140 28.46 6.26 0.77
N PRO A 141 27.60 6.05 1.79
CA PRO A 141 26.31 6.72 1.92
C PRO A 141 26.35 8.24 1.84
N HIS A 142 27.41 8.88 2.33
CA HIS A 142 27.59 10.34 2.27
C HIS A 142 27.97 10.89 0.88
N GLU A 143 28.30 10.00 -0.07
CA GLU A 143 28.68 10.35 -1.45
C GLU A 143 27.51 10.18 -2.44
N ILE A 144 26.35 9.76 -1.96
CA ILE A 144 25.17 9.45 -2.78
C ILE A 144 23.96 10.29 -2.37
N SER A 145 23.07 10.56 -3.34
CA SER A 145 21.84 11.31 -3.06
C SER A 145 20.83 10.51 -2.24
N ALA A 146 19.82 11.19 -1.67
CA ALA A 146 18.73 10.56 -0.94
C ALA A 146 17.97 9.53 -1.79
N GLY A 147 17.68 9.83 -3.06
CA GLY A 147 17.02 8.88 -3.98
C GLY A 147 17.93 7.70 -4.36
N GLN A 148 19.25 7.89 -4.45
CA GLN A 148 20.20 6.79 -4.62
C GLN A 148 20.26 5.91 -3.36
N SER A 149 20.32 6.51 -2.17
CA SER A 149 20.28 5.79 -0.88
C SER A 149 19.01 4.96 -0.75
N GLN A 150 17.87 5.51 -1.18
CA GLN A 150 16.58 4.80 -1.15
C GLN A 150 16.61 3.54 -2.03
N ARG A 151 17.16 3.63 -3.25
CA ARG A 151 17.32 2.48 -4.14
C ARG A 151 18.26 1.42 -3.58
N VAL A 152 19.36 1.83 -2.95
CA VAL A 152 20.27 0.91 -2.23
C VAL A 152 19.54 0.18 -1.10
N CYS A 153 18.71 0.88 -0.31
CA CYS A 153 17.91 0.27 0.74
C CYS A 153 16.88 -0.74 0.22
N LEU A 154 16.25 -0.46 -0.94
CA LEU A 154 15.36 -1.41 -1.61
C LEU A 154 16.13 -2.69 -1.99
N VAL A 155 17.26 -2.57 -2.69
CA VAL A 155 18.09 -3.73 -3.07
C VAL A 155 18.51 -4.52 -1.84
N ARG A 156 18.98 -3.85 -0.76
CA ARG A 156 19.38 -4.49 0.50
C ARG A 156 18.23 -5.28 1.13
N SER A 157 17.00 -4.78 1.05
CA SER A 157 15.83 -5.43 1.63
C SER A 157 15.34 -6.64 0.83
N ILE A 158 15.59 -6.68 -0.48
CA ILE A 158 15.13 -7.74 -1.38
C ILE A 158 16.16 -8.89 -1.46
N ILE A 159 17.46 -8.57 -1.45
CA ILE A 159 18.53 -9.51 -1.81
C ILE A 159 18.54 -10.81 -1.00
N HIS A 160 18.05 -10.81 0.23
CA HIS A 160 17.98 -12.00 1.07
C HIS A 160 16.70 -12.83 0.92
N ASN A 161 15.85 -12.49 -0.05
CA ASN A 161 14.62 -13.22 -0.40
C ASN A 161 13.70 -13.47 0.82
N PRO A 162 13.17 -12.42 1.46
CA PRO A 162 12.38 -12.53 2.68
C PRO A 162 11.02 -13.19 2.43
N ASP A 163 10.42 -13.79 3.48
CA ASP A 163 9.04 -14.30 3.42
C ASP A 163 8.04 -13.14 3.30
N LEU A 164 8.36 -11.99 3.89
CA LEU A 164 7.56 -10.77 3.84
C LEU A 164 8.45 -9.54 3.71
N LEU A 165 8.20 -8.73 2.70
CA LEU A 165 8.85 -7.45 2.45
C LEU A 165 7.92 -6.31 2.89
N LEU A 166 8.41 -5.43 3.76
CA LEU A 166 7.70 -4.27 4.27
C LEU A 166 8.38 -3.00 3.79
N LEU A 167 7.67 -2.16 3.05
CA LEU A 167 8.20 -0.95 2.43
C LEU A 167 7.47 0.29 2.94
N ASP A 168 8.21 1.20 3.56
CA ASP A 168 7.70 2.45 4.12
C ASP A 168 8.05 3.62 3.19
N GLU A 169 7.07 4.10 2.42
CA GLU A 169 7.19 5.18 1.42
C GLU A 169 8.40 5.00 0.48
N PRO A 170 8.52 3.86 -0.24
CA PRO A 170 9.75 3.44 -0.89
C PRO A 170 10.17 4.28 -2.11
N PHE A 171 9.37 5.25 -2.54
CA PHE A 171 9.64 6.07 -3.74
C PHE A 171 9.58 7.58 -3.49
N SER A 172 9.49 8.01 -2.23
CA SER A 172 9.27 9.41 -1.86
C SER A 172 10.38 10.37 -2.32
N ASN A 173 11.62 9.87 -2.48
CA ASN A 173 12.79 10.68 -2.85
C ASN A 173 13.21 10.49 -4.32
N LEU A 174 12.37 9.92 -5.17
CA LEU A 174 12.67 9.67 -6.59
C LEU A 174 11.96 10.69 -7.47
N ASP A 175 12.65 11.12 -8.54
CA ASP A 175 12.02 11.86 -9.62
C ASP A 175 11.02 11.00 -10.39
N GLN A 176 10.01 11.62 -11.02
CA GLN A 176 8.87 10.92 -11.60
C GLN A 176 9.27 9.86 -12.64
N ASN A 177 10.19 10.20 -13.57
CA ASN A 177 10.57 9.28 -14.65
C ASN A 177 11.32 8.05 -14.13
N LEU A 178 12.20 8.25 -13.16
CA LEU A 178 12.94 7.16 -12.53
C LEU A 178 12.05 6.33 -11.62
N LYS A 179 11.11 6.97 -10.93
CA LYS A 179 10.14 6.33 -10.05
C LYS A 179 9.34 5.25 -10.78
N GLU A 180 8.80 5.56 -11.95
CA GLU A 180 8.03 4.61 -12.75
C GLU A 180 8.83 3.36 -13.11
N LYS A 181 10.08 3.55 -13.59
CA LYS A 181 10.97 2.43 -13.93
C LYS A 181 11.33 1.58 -12.71
N VAL A 182 11.63 2.22 -11.57
CA VAL A 182 11.96 1.50 -10.33
C VAL A 182 10.75 0.72 -9.80
N GLN A 183 9.55 1.29 -9.91
CA GLN A 183 8.31 0.61 -9.53
C GLN A 183 8.03 -0.62 -10.41
N GLU A 184 8.21 -0.49 -11.72
CA GLU A 184 8.06 -1.60 -12.67
C GLU A 184 9.03 -2.73 -12.36
N ASN A 185 10.32 -2.42 -12.21
CA ASN A 185 11.35 -3.41 -11.89
C ASN A 185 11.10 -4.07 -10.54
N LEU A 186 10.73 -3.28 -9.51
CA LEU A 186 10.39 -3.81 -8.19
C LEU A 186 9.21 -4.78 -8.27
N LYS A 187 8.12 -4.40 -8.96
CA LYS A 187 6.93 -5.24 -9.14
C LYS A 187 7.30 -6.55 -9.85
N GLN A 188 8.09 -6.48 -10.92
CA GLN A 188 8.56 -7.65 -11.65
C GLN A 188 9.37 -8.60 -10.75
N ILE A 189 10.30 -8.07 -9.96
CA ILE A 189 11.12 -8.88 -9.03
C ILE A 189 10.23 -9.56 -7.99
N ILE A 190 9.33 -8.80 -7.35
CA ILE A 190 8.39 -9.31 -6.34
C ILE A 190 7.57 -10.46 -6.92
N LYS A 191 6.98 -10.29 -8.11
CA LYS A 191 6.15 -11.31 -8.75
C LYS A 191 6.96 -12.54 -9.20
N THR A 192 8.15 -12.33 -9.76
CA THR A 192 9.03 -13.42 -10.23
C THR A 192 9.56 -14.26 -9.07
N CYS A 193 9.91 -13.61 -7.96
CA CYS A 193 10.46 -14.27 -6.76
C CYS A 193 9.37 -14.68 -5.76
N LYS A 194 8.11 -14.30 -6.02
CA LYS A 194 6.97 -14.55 -5.13
C LYS A 194 7.19 -13.99 -3.71
N ILE A 195 7.76 -12.80 -3.60
CA ILE A 195 7.98 -12.13 -2.33
C ILE A 195 6.69 -11.43 -1.91
N THR A 196 6.02 -11.91 -0.87
CA THR A 196 4.83 -11.21 -0.35
C THR A 196 5.24 -9.85 0.18
N THR A 197 4.51 -8.79 -0.20
CA THR A 197 4.95 -7.43 0.06
C THR A 197 3.81 -6.56 0.61
N ILE A 198 4.12 -5.76 1.63
CA ILE A 198 3.25 -4.67 2.07
C ILE A 198 3.97 -3.35 1.83
N VAL A 199 3.33 -2.47 1.06
CA VAL A 199 3.81 -1.10 0.79
C VAL A 199 2.89 -0.12 1.52
N VAL A 200 3.45 0.77 2.31
CA VAL A 200 2.69 1.91 2.81
C VAL A 200 3.08 3.17 2.04
N THR A 201 2.09 3.92 1.61
CA THR A 201 2.28 5.14 0.84
C THR A 201 1.12 6.11 1.06
N HIS A 202 1.32 7.37 0.76
CA HIS A 202 0.25 8.38 0.65
C HIS A 202 -0.12 8.65 -0.81
N ASP A 203 0.63 8.09 -1.77
CA ASP A 203 0.41 8.26 -3.20
C ASP A 203 -0.53 7.17 -3.73
N LYS A 204 -1.72 7.58 -4.17
CA LYS A 204 -2.74 6.69 -4.71
C LYS A 204 -2.31 6.01 -6.02
N TYR A 205 -1.52 6.71 -6.86
CA TYR A 205 -1.05 6.15 -8.12
C TYR A 205 -0.05 5.02 -7.88
N GLU A 206 0.86 5.19 -6.92
CA GLU A 206 1.75 4.11 -6.49
C GLU A 206 0.98 2.88 -6.02
N ALA A 207 0.01 3.10 -5.14
CA ALA A 207 -0.76 2.01 -4.56
C ALA A 207 -1.59 1.26 -5.60
N PHE A 208 -2.20 1.97 -6.54
CA PHE A 208 -3.03 1.37 -7.58
C PHE A 208 -2.20 0.68 -8.66
N TYR A 209 -0.99 1.18 -8.93
CA TYR A 209 -0.08 0.56 -9.88
C TYR A 209 0.55 -0.75 -9.32
N LEU A 210 0.98 -0.72 -8.06
CA LEU A 210 1.70 -1.84 -7.46
C LEU A 210 0.78 -2.92 -6.90
N GLY A 211 -0.28 -2.51 -6.19
CA GLY A 211 -1.09 -3.40 -5.34
C GLY A 211 -1.97 -4.36 -6.11
N ASP A 212 -1.98 -5.61 -5.68
CA ASP A 212 -3.06 -6.54 -6.00
C ASP A 212 -4.29 -6.22 -5.14
N TYR A 213 -4.05 -5.75 -3.92
CA TYR A 213 -5.05 -5.23 -2.98
C TYR A 213 -4.57 -3.92 -2.36
N CYS A 214 -5.53 -3.08 -2.00
CA CYS A 214 -5.28 -1.85 -1.26
C CYS A 214 -6.14 -1.81 0.01
N GLY A 215 -5.52 -1.38 1.12
CA GLY A 215 -6.20 -1.08 2.38
C GLY A 215 -6.22 0.44 2.61
N ILE A 216 -7.38 1.00 2.82
CA ILE A 216 -7.52 2.44 3.10
C ILE A 216 -7.57 2.63 4.61
N LEU A 217 -6.51 3.23 5.15
CA LEU A 217 -6.37 3.53 6.58
C LEU A 217 -6.86 4.95 6.87
N LEU A 218 -8.04 5.06 7.48
CA LEU A 218 -8.63 6.30 7.97
C LEU A 218 -9.11 6.09 9.41
N ASN A 219 -9.15 7.15 10.20
CA ASN A 219 -9.63 7.09 11.58
C ASN A 219 -9.05 5.93 12.39
N LYS A 220 -7.74 5.63 12.18
CA LYS A 220 -7.00 4.55 12.87
C LYS A 220 -7.50 3.12 12.53
N LYS A 221 -8.31 2.95 11.46
CA LYS A 221 -8.88 1.67 11.01
C LYS A 221 -8.69 1.46 9.51
N ILE A 222 -8.65 0.22 9.07
CA ILE A 222 -8.81 -0.09 7.64
C ILE A 222 -10.30 -0.02 7.33
N VAL A 223 -10.72 1.05 6.65
CA VAL A 223 -12.13 1.31 6.32
C VAL A 223 -12.59 0.55 5.07
N GLN A 224 -11.68 0.24 4.16
CA GLN A 224 -11.93 -0.66 3.03
C GLN A 224 -10.64 -1.42 2.68
N PHE A 225 -10.78 -2.69 2.33
CA PHE A 225 -9.70 -3.55 1.83
C PHE A 225 -10.20 -4.32 0.63
N ASP A 226 -9.71 -3.96 -0.57
CA ASP A 226 -10.18 -4.53 -1.84
C ASP A 226 -9.13 -4.35 -2.94
N SER A 227 -9.44 -4.80 -4.16
CA SER A 227 -8.66 -4.49 -5.35
C SER A 227 -8.62 -2.97 -5.62
N PRO A 228 -7.56 -2.43 -6.22
CA PRO A 228 -7.51 -1.03 -6.65
C PRO A 228 -8.74 -0.60 -7.45
N TYR A 229 -9.20 -1.47 -8.36
CA TYR A 229 -10.38 -1.23 -9.18
C TYR A 229 -11.65 -1.01 -8.32
N ASN A 230 -11.89 -1.91 -7.36
CA ASN A 230 -13.09 -1.79 -6.50
C ASN A 230 -13.01 -0.57 -5.58
N ILE A 231 -11.85 -0.26 -5.03
CA ILE A 231 -11.68 0.96 -4.22
C ILE A 231 -11.97 2.22 -5.02
N HIS A 232 -11.57 2.23 -6.29
CA HIS A 232 -11.79 3.37 -7.19
C HIS A 232 -13.26 3.51 -7.60
N HIS A 233 -13.89 2.40 -8.03
CA HIS A 233 -15.23 2.43 -8.63
C HIS A 233 -16.36 2.12 -7.65
N ILE A 234 -16.06 1.48 -6.52
CA ILE A 234 -17.04 1.02 -5.53
C ILE A 234 -16.54 1.39 -4.12
N PRO A 235 -16.32 2.69 -3.83
CA PRO A 235 -15.99 3.11 -2.47
C PRO A 235 -17.15 2.80 -1.53
N ASN A 236 -16.85 2.19 -0.37
CA ASN A 236 -17.88 1.73 0.55
C ASN A 236 -18.35 2.79 1.56
N SER A 237 -17.73 3.98 1.56
CA SER A 237 -18.09 5.07 2.46
C SER A 237 -17.77 6.44 1.86
N GLN A 238 -18.49 7.45 2.36
CA GLN A 238 -18.24 8.86 2.01
C GLN A 238 -16.80 9.29 2.34
N GLU A 239 -16.25 8.84 3.45
CA GLU A 239 -14.87 9.16 3.87
C GLU A 239 -13.83 8.76 2.82
N ILE A 240 -14.06 7.66 2.10
CA ILE A 240 -13.17 7.20 1.04
C ILE A 240 -13.28 8.11 -0.19
N VAL A 241 -14.50 8.49 -0.57
CA VAL A 241 -14.73 9.43 -1.68
C VAL A 241 -14.01 10.76 -1.40
N GLU A 242 -14.16 11.29 -0.21
CA GLU A 242 -13.50 12.52 0.24
C GLU A 242 -11.97 12.38 0.26
N PHE A 243 -11.45 11.25 0.76
CA PHE A 243 -10.01 10.97 0.80
C PHE A 243 -9.38 10.99 -0.59
N PHE A 244 -10.06 10.42 -1.58
CA PHE A 244 -9.57 10.43 -2.97
C PHE A 244 -9.86 11.75 -3.69
N ASN A 245 -10.73 12.61 -3.14
CA ASN A 245 -11.18 13.86 -3.76
C ASN A 245 -11.60 13.65 -5.23
N ARG A 246 -12.39 12.59 -5.47
CA ARG A 246 -12.88 12.22 -6.79
C ARG A 246 -14.40 12.18 -6.79
N GLY A 247 -14.98 13.08 -7.56
CA GLY A 247 -16.43 13.16 -7.70
C GLY A 247 -17.14 13.94 -6.61
N VAL A 248 -18.44 14.04 -6.76
CA VAL A 248 -19.35 14.74 -5.86
C VAL A 248 -20.41 13.76 -5.38
N LEU A 249 -20.74 13.82 -4.10
CA LEU A 249 -21.87 13.09 -3.55
C LEU A 249 -23.10 13.98 -3.58
N VAL A 250 -24.14 13.52 -4.27
CA VAL A 250 -25.42 14.20 -4.33
C VAL A 250 -26.53 13.34 -3.72
N PRO A 251 -27.45 13.91 -2.92
CA PRO A 251 -28.56 13.15 -2.37
C PRO A 251 -29.49 12.70 -3.51
N ALA A 252 -29.92 11.45 -3.45
CA ALA A 252 -30.86 10.90 -4.43
C ALA A 252 -31.85 9.94 -3.75
N THR A 253 -32.99 9.69 -4.43
CA THR A 253 -33.99 8.74 -3.97
C THR A 253 -34.06 7.57 -4.94
N VAL A 254 -34.04 6.37 -4.43
CA VAL A 254 -34.15 5.15 -5.23
C VAL A 254 -35.56 5.03 -5.81
N GLN A 255 -35.68 4.92 -7.12
CA GLN A 255 -36.96 4.66 -7.80
C GLN A 255 -37.11 3.19 -8.19
N SER A 256 -36.06 2.61 -8.75
CA SER A 256 -36.00 1.19 -9.14
C SER A 256 -34.61 0.59 -8.88
N TYR A 257 -34.39 -0.65 -9.32
CA TYR A 257 -33.11 -1.36 -9.15
C TYR A 257 -31.93 -0.69 -9.84
N ASP A 258 -32.15 0.18 -10.82
CA ASP A 258 -31.12 0.86 -11.63
C ASP A 258 -31.37 2.36 -11.83
N THR A 259 -32.45 2.90 -11.24
CA THR A 259 -32.90 4.28 -11.46
C THR A 259 -32.99 5.03 -10.13
N LEU A 260 -32.34 6.17 -10.09
CA LEU A 260 -32.33 7.13 -8.99
C LEU A 260 -32.98 8.44 -9.44
N PHE A 261 -33.52 9.19 -8.49
CA PHE A 261 -34.05 10.54 -8.72
C PHE A 261 -33.35 11.53 -7.83
N ASN A 262 -32.87 12.62 -8.42
CA ASN A 262 -32.37 13.80 -7.73
C ASN A 262 -33.17 15.02 -8.17
N GLU A 263 -33.42 15.97 -7.28
CA GLU A 263 -34.27 17.14 -7.56
C GLU A 263 -33.70 18.04 -8.68
N ASP A 264 -32.35 18.18 -8.71
CA ASP A 264 -31.66 19.04 -9.67
C ASP A 264 -31.32 18.33 -11.00
N LEU A 265 -31.01 17.04 -10.94
CA LEU A 265 -30.52 16.24 -12.07
C LEU A 265 -31.61 15.39 -12.72
N GLY A 266 -32.79 15.25 -12.08
CA GLY A 266 -33.90 14.40 -12.57
C GLY A 266 -33.62 12.91 -12.39
N GLU A 267 -34.07 12.08 -13.33
CA GLU A 267 -33.85 10.64 -13.35
C GLU A 267 -32.44 10.30 -13.84
N ILE A 268 -31.74 9.50 -13.06
CA ILE A 268 -30.37 9.05 -13.34
C ILE A 268 -30.35 7.54 -13.33
N LYS A 269 -29.83 6.94 -14.39
CA LYS A 269 -29.55 5.51 -14.43
C LYS A 269 -28.17 5.23 -13.87
N GLY A 270 -28.09 4.28 -12.96
CA GLY A 270 -26.83 3.94 -12.33
C GLY A 270 -26.80 2.52 -11.75
N LYS A 271 -25.62 2.07 -11.39
CA LYS A 271 -25.43 0.78 -10.74
C LYS A 271 -25.54 0.92 -9.23
N LEU A 272 -26.50 0.26 -8.63
CA LEU A 272 -26.59 0.17 -7.16
C LEU A 272 -25.58 -0.85 -6.62
N ILE A 273 -24.86 -0.46 -5.55
CA ILE A 273 -23.83 -1.31 -4.91
C ILE A 273 -24.50 -2.47 -4.15
N LYS A 274 -25.71 -2.27 -3.65
CA LYS A 274 -26.52 -3.24 -2.91
C LYS A 274 -27.99 -3.06 -3.25
N ASN A 275 -28.84 -4.00 -2.82
CA ASN A 275 -30.28 -3.88 -2.99
C ASN A 275 -30.83 -2.81 -2.03
N PHE A 276 -31.37 -1.75 -2.59
CA PHE A 276 -32.12 -0.71 -1.88
C PHE A 276 -33.60 -0.85 -2.15
N GLN A 277 -34.42 -0.34 -1.25
CA GLN A 277 -35.87 -0.27 -1.47
C GLN A 277 -36.26 1.01 -2.22
N SER A 278 -37.33 0.94 -3.03
CA SER A 278 -37.89 2.13 -3.66
C SER A 278 -38.32 3.14 -2.58
N GLY A 279 -37.97 4.41 -2.77
CA GLY A 279 -38.17 5.50 -1.81
C GLY A 279 -37.02 5.69 -0.80
N GLU A 280 -36.02 4.81 -0.77
CA GLU A 280 -34.86 4.96 0.12
C GLU A 280 -33.97 6.11 -0.34
N LYS A 281 -33.50 6.96 0.61
CA LYS A 281 -32.56 8.04 0.35
C LYS A 281 -31.13 7.51 0.37
N VAL A 282 -30.36 7.85 -0.65
CA VAL A 282 -28.98 7.44 -0.85
C VAL A 282 -28.12 8.63 -1.27
N ASN A 283 -26.81 8.50 -1.14
CA ASN A 283 -25.85 9.43 -1.74
C ASN A 283 -25.34 8.81 -3.05
N LEU A 284 -25.62 9.50 -4.17
CA LEU A 284 -25.11 9.15 -5.48
C LEU A 284 -23.72 9.75 -5.65
N LEU A 285 -22.73 8.91 -5.96
CA LEU A 285 -21.41 9.37 -6.38
C LEU A 285 -21.43 9.69 -7.88
N ILE A 286 -21.11 10.93 -8.23
CA ILE A 286 -20.90 11.35 -9.62
C ILE A 286 -19.41 11.64 -9.77
N GLN A 287 -18.74 10.90 -10.63
CA GLN A 287 -17.34 11.10 -10.99
C GLN A 287 -17.23 11.94 -12.28
N PRO A 288 -16.11 12.64 -12.50
CA PRO A 288 -15.93 13.42 -13.75
C PRO A 288 -16.11 12.57 -15.01
N GLU A 289 -15.74 11.29 -14.94
CA GLU A 289 -15.84 10.32 -16.04
C GLU A 289 -17.28 9.88 -16.33
N ASP A 290 -18.22 10.14 -15.41
CA ASP A 290 -19.66 9.84 -15.60
C ASP A 290 -20.39 10.96 -16.38
N LEU A 291 -19.71 12.08 -16.63
CA LEU A 291 -20.29 13.24 -17.31
C LEU A 291 -19.81 13.30 -18.75
N GLU A 292 -20.76 13.26 -19.69
CA GLU A 292 -20.51 13.47 -21.10
C GLU A 292 -21.16 14.78 -21.56
N HIS A 293 -20.48 15.48 -22.47
CA HIS A 293 -21.04 16.67 -23.09
C HIS A 293 -22.09 16.26 -24.12
N ASP A 294 -23.32 16.76 -23.96
CA ASP A 294 -24.44 16.52 -24.90
C ASP A 294 -25.19 17.83 -25.15
N ASP A 295 -25.10 18.33 -26.38
CA ASP A 295 -25.79 19.55 -26.80
C ASP A 295 -27.33 19.43 -26.75
N SER A 296 -27.87 18.21 -26.85
CA SER A 296 -29.30 17.89 -26.74
C SER A 296 -29.80 17.76 -25.31
N SER A 297 -28.93 17.75 -24.34
CA SER A 297 -29.27 17.60 -22.91
C SER A 297 -30.18 18.73 -22.43
N LYS A 298 -31.17 18.38 -21.65
CA LYS A 298 -32.01 19.34 -20.93
C LYS A 298 -31.30 19.98 -19.75
N LEU A 299 -30.29 19.31 -19.21
CA LEU A 299 -29.45 19.84 -18.12
C LEU A 299 -28.49 20.87 -18.68
N LYS A 300 -28.51 22.06 -18.11
CA LYS A 300 -27.59 23.15 -18.46
C LYS A 300 -26.80 23.53 -17.23
N PHE A 301 -25.47 23.50 -17.33
CA PHE A 301 -24.57 23.89 -16.26
C PHE A 301 -23.74 25.10 -16.67
N GLN A 302 -23.49 26.00 -15.72
CA GLN A 302 -22.56 27.09 -15.90
C GLN A 302 -21.19 26.71 -15.36
N VAL A 303 -20.13 26.87 -16.15
CA VAL A 303 -18.76 26.69 -15.69
C VAL A 303 -18.40 27.85 -14.78
N ILE A 304 -18.21 27.57 -13.49
CA ILE A 304 -17.87 28.58 -12.46
C ILE A 304 -16.36 28.73 -12.37
N ASP A 305 -15.60 27.66 -12.47
CA ASP A 305 -14.15 27.65 -12.36
C ASP A 305 -13.52 26.60 -13.29
N LYS A 306 -12.35 26.90 -13.81
CA LYS A 306 -11.58 26.00 -14.68
C LYS A 306 -10.14 25.89 -14.18
N LYS A 307 -9.74 24.68 -13.77
CA LYS A 307 -8.39 24.39 -13.35
C LYS A 307 -7.68 23.48 -14.34
N PHE A 308 -6.57 23.96 -14.88
CA PHE A 308 -5.71 23.13 -15.72
C PHE A 308 -4.88 22.19 -14.84
N ARG A 309 -4.96 20.87 -15.08
CA ARG A 309 -4.23 19.83 -14.33
C ARG A 309 -3.15 19.12 -15.14
N GLY A 310 -2.79 19.63 -16.31
CA GLY A 310 -1.66 19.14 -17.11
C GLY A 310 -1.94 17.89 -17.96
N THR A 311 -3.17 17.46 -18.08
CA THR A 311 -3.59 16.33 -18.97
C THR A 311 -4.68 16.78 -19.91
#